data_7b4169ea82aaae30f23f339fb33bb7e8
#
_entry.id   7b4169ea82aaae30f23f339fb33bb7e8
#
_cell.length_a   1.000
_cell.length_b   1.000
_cell.length_c   1.000
_cell.angle_alpha   90.00
_cell.angle_beta   90.00
_cell.angle_gamma   90.00
#
_symmetry.space_group_name_H-M   'P 1'
#
loop_
_entity.id
_entity.type
_entity.pdbx_description
1 polymer ?
#
loop_
_entity_poly.entity_id
_entity_poly.type
_entity_poly.pdbx_seq_one_letter_code
_entity_poly.pdbx_strand_id
1 'polypeptide(L)'
;RRCIVRKTDESGAQRRIPVKNAMFKFSAALTLAAAATSAAYAGGFMLTEQSVAGLGRAYAGSGIVGDDLSAVWYNPAGMVLLPGTQFQMGSVMAYLDLDVETNKGDTDNGAKHGVPIPNMFFTHQMNEDMWFGFGITVPFGMATEYKRDWELADHGMNAEVKVFDFNPNVAWKVNDKLSIGAGMSLQYVTAHFESGVPVGGATGYGRLSADGWAWGGNLGVMWQPTETLRFGLAYRSQVNHHADGTFKAGMKTGPDGIPKLGIPANTSGKGYNLGTYDGQATMSAPHVVTLTGTWEATQALRLSGLVRWTNWASFDSLPITSLAFRQLAGNPTSSNTHKEEYHWKDSWLFTLGADYTINDAVTVRGGVGYEISPVDDDKYRSATIPDTDRLWLSLGATWHVNNKLQGDFGLAYLKGIGDKGLYNKTTGEQLGEFNKLDAILVGAQFVYRFD
;
A
#
# COMPACT_ATOMS: atom_id res chain seq x y z
N ARG A 1 -15.62 -8.55 -35.44
CA ARG A 1 -16.91 -9.28 -35.28
C ARG A 1 -17.58 -8.77 -34.00
N ARG A 2 -18.79 -8.17 -34.13
CA ARG A 2 -19.56 -7.61 -33.00
C ARG A 2 -20.43 -8.72 -32.40
N CYS A 3 -20.31 -8.96 -31.08
CA CYS A 3 -21.28 -9.78 -30.36
C CYS A 3 -22.56 -8.94 -30.10
N ILE A 4 -23.69 -9.42 -30.55
CA ILE A 4 -25.02 -8.85 -30.31
C ILE A 4 -25.78 -9.81 -29.40
N VAL A 5 -26.12 -9.36 -28.20
CA VAL A 5 -27.07 -10.06 -27.31
C VAL A 5 -28.48 -9.56 -27.63
N ARG A 6 -29.38 -10.45 -28.00
CA ARG A 6 -30.80 -10.16 -28.29
C ARG A 6 -31.67 -10.58 -27.10
N LYS A 7 -32.46 -9.62 -26.61
CA LYS A 7 -33.61 -9.89 -25.73
C LYS A 7 -34.86 -9.35 -26.40
N THR A 8 -35.90 -10.17 -26.51
CA THR A 8 -37.20 -9.77 -27.05
C THR A 8 -38.19 -9.53 -25.92
N ASP A 9 -38.99 -8.47 -26.00
CA ASP A 9 -40.15 -8.23 -25.14
C ASP A 9 -41.45 -8.69 -25.81
N GLU A 10 -42.55 -8.72 -25.06
CA GLU A 10 -43.85 -9.20 -25.54
C GLU A 10 -44.50 -8.35 -26.66
N SER A 11 -43.90 -7.23 -27.03
CA SER A 11 -44.41 -6.36 -28.10
C SER A 11 -43.68 -6.52 -29.44
N GLY A 12 -42.67 -7.39 -29.51
CA GLY A 12 -41.93 -7.68 -30.75
C GLY A 12 -40.99 -6.54 -31.23
N ALA A 13 -40.83 -5.46 -30.47
CA ALA A 13 -39.98 -4.35 -30.85
C ALA A 13 -38.53 -4.55 -30.31
N GLN A 14 -37.57 -4.56 -31.21
CA GLN A 14 -36.13 -4.66 -30.86
C GLN A 14 -35.58 -3.34 -30.34
N ARG A 15 -35.36 -3.20 -29.04
CA ARG A 15 -34.58 -2.10 -28.48
C ARG A 15 -33.09 -2.43 -28.51
N ARG A 16 -32.31 -1.60 -29.19
CA ARG A 16 -30.85 -1.63 -29.16
C ARG A 16 -30.39 -0.92 -27.90
N ILE A 17 -29.75 -1.67 -26.98
CA ILE A 17 -29.06 -1.08 -25.82
C ILE A 17 -27.67 -0.64 -26.29
N PRO A 18 -27.31 0.64 -26.22
CA PRO A 18 -25.96 1.07 -26.63
C PRO A 18 -24.92 0.65 -25.62
N VAL A 19 -24.09 -0.32 -25.96
CA VAL A 19 -22.96 -0.84 -25.16
C VAL A 19 -21.92 0.27 -24.84
N LYS A 20 -21.94 1.39 -25.56
CA LYS A 20 -21.04 2.53 -25.33
C LYS A 20 -21.14 3.16 -23.94
N ASN A 21 -22.32 3.15 -23.30
CA ASN A 21 -22.50 3.81 -21.99
C ASN A 21 -22.00 2.98 -20.80
N ALA A 22 -21.84 1.66 -20.96
CA ALA A 22 -21.29 0.82 -19.90
C ALA A 22 -19.76 0.91 -19.87
N MET A 23 -19.09 0.92 -21.02
CA MET A 23 -17.64 1.10 -21.12
C MET A 23 -17.18 2.49 -20.63
N PHE A 24 -17.99 3.56 -20.86
CA PHE A 24 -17.64 4.91 -20.40
C PHE A 24 -17.74 5.05 -18.87
N LYS A 25 -18.65 4.34 -18.21
CA LYS A 25 -18.79 4.31 -16.75
C LYS A 25 -17.69 3.48 -16.08
N PHE A 26 -17.22 2.42 -16.74
CA PHE A 26 -16.08 1.64 -16.28
C PHE A 26 -14.77 2.40 -16.41
N SER A 27 -14.58 3.18 -17.48
CA SER A 27 -13.41 4.03 -17.68
C SER A 27 -13.32 5.17 -16.65
N ALA A 28 -14.46 5.74 -16.21
CA ALA A 28 -14.47 6.80 -15.19
C ALA A 28 -14.09 6.27 -13.80
N ALA A 29 -14.46 5.04 -13.44
CA ALA A 29 -14.05 4.40 -12.19
C ALA A 29 -12.55 4.05 -12.20
N LEU A 30 -12.01 3.59 -13.34
CA LEU A 30 -10.58 3.35 -13.51
C LEU A 30 -9.76 4.65 -13.48
N THR A 31 -10.32 5.77 -13.98
CA THR A 31 -9.63 7.08 -13.99
C THR A 31 -9.58 7.69 -12.59
N LEU A 32 -10.56 7.44 -11.71
CA LEU A 32 -10.48 7.83 -10.30
C LEU A 32 -9.43 7.02 -9.53
N ALA A 33 -9.27 5.73 -9.85
CA ALA A 33 -8.22 4.90 -9.27
C ALA A 33 -6.81 5.30 -9.76
N ALA A 34 -6.68 5.76 -11.00
CA ALA A 34 -5.40 6.19 -11.57
C ALA A 34 -4.87 7.52 -11.01
N ALA A 35 -5.72 8.34 -10.37
CA ALA A 35 -5.32 9.58 -9.70
C ALA A 35 -4.83 9.36 -8.25
N ALA A 36 -4.86 8.13 -7.75
CA ALA A 36 -4.38 7.79 -6.42
C ALA A 36 -2.86 7.79 -6.39
N THR A 37 -2.28 8.85 -5.86
CA THR A 37 -0.85 8.91 -5.54
C THR A 37 -0.66 8.42 -4.11
N SER A 38 0.16 7.42 -3.92
CA SER A 38 0.30 6.70 -2.66
C SER A 38 1.48 7.17 -1.83
N ALA A 39 1.31 7.37 -0.54
CA ALA A 39 2.29 7.10 0.50
C ALA A 39 1.61 7.09 1.87
N ALA A 40 1.57 5.94 2.48
CA ALA A 40 1.48 5.82 3.92
C ALA A 40 2.56 4.81 4.30
N TYR A 41 3.32 5.08 5.34
CA TYR A 41 4.29 4.13 5.85
C TYR A 41 3.63 3.34 6.97
N ALA A 42 3.40 2.06 6.74
CA ALA A 42 3.02 1.10 7.76
C ALA A 42 3.94 -0.10 7.59
N GLY A 43 4.80 -0.42 8.56
CA GLY A 43 5.76 -1.52 8.53
C GLY A 43 6.40 -1.75 7.14
N GLY A 44 7.49 -1.05 6.84
CA GLY A 44 8.04 -0.96 5.49
C GLY A 44 7.19 -0.09 4.57
N PHE A 45 6.70 -0.63 3.44
CA PHE A 45 5.79 0.06 2.51
C PHE A 45 4.46 -0.70 2.29
N MET A 46 4.11 -1.60 3.20
CA MET A 46 2.79 -2.24 3.21
C MET A 46 1.73 -1.27 3.73
N LEU A 47 0.61 -1.15 3.02
CA LEU A 47 -0.53 -0.31 3.40
C LEU A 47 -1.60 -1.16 4.09
N THR A 48 -1.81 -0.89 5.38
CA THR A 48 -2.86 -1.53 6.17
C THR A 48 -4.24 -0.90 5.89
N GLU A 49 -4.31 0.26 5.29
CA GLU A 49 -5.40 1.22 5.21
C GLU A 49 -6.48 0.85 4.18
N GLN A 50 -6.92 -0.43 4.19
CA GLN A 50 -7.93 -0.95 3.26
C GLN A 50 -9.38 -0.91 3.81
N SER A 51 -9.60 -0.25 4.97
CA SER A 51 -10.91 -0.08 5.61
C SER A 51 -10.91 1.15 6.50
N VAL A 52 -11.93 2.00 6.36
CA VAL A 52 -12.11 3.16 7.24
C VAL A 52 -12.73 2.75 8.58
N ALA A 53 -13.64 1.77 8.58
CA ALA A 53 -14.14 1.18 9.80
C ALA A 53 -13.02 0.50 10.59
N GLY A 54 -12.11 -0.22 9.90
CA GLY A 54 -10.90 -0.79 10.48
C GLY A 54 -9.95 0.26 11.03
N LEU A 55 -9.72 1.36 10.30
CA LEU A 55 -8.88 2.48 10.74
C LEU A 55 -9.31 3.00 12.11
N GLY A 56 -10.62 3.17 12.33
CA GLY A 56 -11.16 3.69 13.59
C GLY A 56 -10.87 2.83 14.82
N ARG A 57 -10.47 1.56 14.66
CA ARG A 57 -10.09 0.63 15.76
C ARG A 57 -8.68 0.07 15.62
N ALA A 58 -7.79 0.77 14.92
CA ALA A 58 -6.42 0.33 14.62
C ALA A 58 -6.38 -1.08 13.98
N TYR A 59 -7.37 -1.38 13.14
CA TYR A 59 -7.54 -2.67 12.43
C TYR A 59 -7.76 -3.90 13.30
N ALA A 60 -7.94 -3.75 14.63
CA ALA A 60 -8.29 -4.86 15.50
C ALA A 60 -9.54 -5.61 15.00
N GLY A 61 -9.47 -6.94 14.89
CA GLY A 61 -10.57 -7.80 14.40
C GLY A 61 -10.86 -7.71 12.90
N SER A 62 -10.01 -7.04 12.10
CA SER A 62 -10.24 -6.87 10.67
C SER A 62 -10.47 -8.21 9.97
N GLY A 63 -11.48 -8.22 9.08
CA GLY A 63 -11.88 -9.38 8.31
C GLY A 63 -12.86 -10.35 9.01
N ILE A 64 -13.12 -10.21 10.33
CA ILE A 64 -14.05 -11.10 11.06
C ILE A 64 -15.11 -10.37 11.89
N VAL A 65 -15.17 -9.05 11.80
CA VAL A 65 -16.20 -8.24 12.50
C VAL A 65 -17.52 -8.27 11.75
N GLY A 66 -17.52 -8.14 10.43
CA GLY A 66 -18.72 -8.16 9.58
C GLY A 66 -19.47 -6.82 9.54
N ASP A 67 -18.78 -5.72 9.84
CA ASP A 67 -19.34 -4.36 9.81
C ASP A 67 -19.04 -3.62 8.50
N ASP A 68 -18.09 -4.12 7.71
CA ASP A 68 -17.77 -3.62 6.37
C ASP A 68 -17.32 -4.76 5.43
N LEU A 69 -17.10 -4.44 4.15
CA LEU A 69 -16.78 -5.42 3.11
C LEU A 69 -15.28 -5.74 3.01
N SER A 70 -14.45 -5.13 3.83
CA SER A 70 -12.99 -5.33 3.80
C SER A 70 -12.53 -6.75 4.19
N ALA A 71 -13.47 -7.59 4.68
CA ALA A 71 -13.25 -9.03 4.82
C ALA A 71 -12.72 -9.66 3.52
N VAL A 72 -13.15 -9.20 2.35
CA VAL A 72 -12.63 -9.61 1.03
C VAL A 72 -11.11 -9.55 1.00
N TRP A 73 -10.50 -8.53 1.60
CA TRP A 73 -9.06 -8.34 1.60
C TRP A 73 -8.36 -8.92 2.85
N TYR A 74 -8.91 -8.67 4.07
CA TYR A 74 -8.22 -9.08 5.31
C TYR A 74 -8.36 -10.57 5.62
N ASN A 75 -9.56 -11.13 5.46
CA ASN A 75 -9.85 -12.55 5.67
C ASN A 75 -11.11 -12.97 4.88
N PRO A 76 -10.96 -13.58 3.70
CA PRO A 76 -12.11 -13.89 2.84
C PRO A 76 -13.14 -14.82 3.50
N ALA A 77 -12.76 -15.62 4.51
CA ALA A 77 -13.73 -16.42 5.27
C ALA A 77 -14.78 -15.58 6.01
N GLY A 78 -14.46 -14.33 6.34
CA GLY A 78 -15.39 -13.41 7.01
C GLY A 78 -16.50 -12.86 6.11
N MET A 79 -16.45 -13.10 4.79
CA MET A 79 -17.53 -12.70 3.88
C MET A 79 -18.86 -13.38 4.22
N VAL A 80 -18.84 -14.51 4.92
CA VAL A 80 -20.07 -15.20 5.36
C VAL A 80 -20.90 -14.38 6.37
N LEU A 81 -20.31 -13.31 6.93
CA LEU A 81 -20.98 -12.36 7.80
C LEU A 81 -21.72 -11.24 7.02
N LEU A 82 -21.61 -11.22 5.69
CA LEU A 82 -22.11 -10.15 4.82
C LEU A 82 -23.29 -10.66 3.99
N PRO A 83 -24.52 -10.54 4.48
CA PRO A 83 -25.69 -11.08 3.77
C PRO A 83 -26.01 -10.29 2.51
N GLY A 84 -26.65 -10.95 1.55
CA GLY A 84 -27.17 -10.34 0.34
C GLY A 84 -26.09 -9.83 -0.63
N THR A 85 -26.40 -8.73 -1.30
CA THR A 85 -25.51 -8.07 -2.24
C THR A 85 -25.12 -6.70 -1.71
N GLN A 86 -23.81 -6.42 -1.60
CA GLN A 86 -23.31 -5.19 -1.01
C GLN A 86 -22.16 -4.61 -1.82
N PHE A 87 -22.04 -3.29 -1.76
CA PHE A 87 -20.95 -2.52 -2.38
C PHE A 87 -20.38 -1.53 -1.37
N GLN A 88 -19.08 -1.39 -1.33
CA GLN A 88 -18.35 -0.44 -0.51
C GLN A 88 -17.37 0.34 -1.36
N MET A 89 -17.22 1.62 -1.04
CA MET A 89 -16.16 2.47 -1.58
C MET A 89 -15.69 3.43 -0.49
N GLY A 90 -14.37 3.59 -0.40
CA GLY A 90 -13.77 4.48 0.58
C GLY A 90 -12.37 4.92 0.20
N SER A 91 -11.83 5.82 1.00
CA SER A 91 -10.43 6.23 0.91
C SER A 91 -9.93 6.68 2.28
N VAL A 92 -8.68 6.36 2.56
CA VAL A 92 -7.91 6.95 3.66
C VAL A 92 -6.93 7.94 3.06
N MET A 93 -6.91 9.19 3.56
CA MET A 93 -5.89 10.19 3.24
C MET A 93 -4.78 10.10 4.27
N ALA A 94 -3.56 9.89 3.81
CA ALA A 94 -2.38 9.88 4.65
C ALA A 94 -1.63 11.23 4.53
N TYR A 95 -1.39 11.85 5.67
CA TYR A 95 -0.58 13.06 5.81
C TYR A 95 0.67 12.69 6.59
N LEU A 96 1.81 12.64 5.89
CA LEU A 96 3.09 12.26 6.45
C LEU A 96 3.85 13.48 6.94
N ASP A 97 4.63 13.30 8.00
CA ASP A 97 5.60 14.27 8.50
C ASP A 97 6.96 13.57 8.64
N LEU A 98 7.82 13.76 7.63
CA LEU A 98 9.13 13.12 7.49
C LEU A 98 10.24 14.16 7.65
N ASP A 99 10.15 14.99 8.69
CA ASP A 99 11.11 16.03 8.97
C ASP A 99 12.51 15.45 9.21
N VAL A 100 13.46 15.76 8.33
CA VAL A 100 14.84 15.25 8.35
C VAL A 100 15.83 16.41 8.39
N GLU A 101 16.88 16.25 9.19
CA GLU A 101 18.00 17.19 9.29
C GLU A 101 19.31 16.43 9.05
N THR A 102 20.16 17.01 8.19
CA THR A 102 21.50 16.46 7.93
C THR A 102 22.53 17.01 8.91
N ASN A 103 23.65 16.33 9.06
CA ASN A 103 24.74 16.78 9.95
C ASN A 103 25.39 18.11 9.53
N LYS A 104 25.11 18.63 8.32
CA LYS A 104 25.55 19.95 7.88
C LYS A 104 24.46 21.01 8.02
N GLY A 105 23.31 20.63 8.59
CA GLY A 105 22.21 21.54 8.86
C GLY A 105 21.27 21.79 7.67
N ASP A 106 21.32 20.96 6.61
CA ASP A 106 20.30 20.97 5.57
C ASP A 106 19.05 20.24 6.09
N THR A 107 17.87 20.84 5.87
CA THR A 107 16.60 20.30 6.33
C THR A 107 15.64 20.10 5.17
N ASP A 108 14.89 19.01 5.22
CA ASP A 108 13.82 18.74 4.25
C ASP A 108 12.65 18.00 4.92
N ASN A 109 11.49 18.08 4.31
CA ASN A 109 10.36 17.22 4.61
C ASN A 109 10.04 16.42 3.35
N GLY A 110 10.61 15.22 3.25
CA GLY A 110 10.48 14.35 2.09
C GLY A 110 9.08 13.77 1.87
N ALA A 111 8.08 14.24 2.61
CA ALA A 111 6.73 13.73 2.51
C ALA A 111 5.94 14.39 1.39
N LYS A 112 5.26 13.58 0.56
CA LYS A 112 4.14 14.06 -0.25
C LYS A 112 2.91 14.26 0.63
N HIS A 113 2.39 15.47 0.69
CA HIS A 113 1.21 15.78 1.48
C HIS A 113 -0.08 15.27 0.83
N GLY A 114 -0.97 14.68 1.63
CA GLY A 114 -2.32 14.34 1.23
C GLY A 114 -2.41 13.18 0.24
N VAL A 115 -1.91 12.01 0.61
CA VAL A 115 -1.88 10.82 -0.23
C VAL A 115 -3.13 9.97 -0.03
N PRO A 116 -3.97 9.79 -1.06
CA PRO A 116 -5.15 8.94 -0.96
C PRO A 116 -4.81 7.45 -1.11
N ILE A 117 -5.39 6.62 -0.23
CA ILE A 117 -5.38 5.15 -0.30
C ILE A 117 -6.82 4.71 -0.55
N PRO A 118 -7.23 4.55 -1.82
CA PRO A 118 -8.59 4.15 -2.15
C PRO A 118 -8.80 2.66 -1.92
N ASN A 119 -10.03 2.29 -1.57
CA ASN A 119 -10.49 0.91 -1.54
C ASN A 119 -11.91 0.81 -2.11
N MET A 120 -12.20 -0.32 -2.74
CA MET A 120 -13.51 -0.63 -3.27
C MET A 120 -13.76 -2.14 -3.13
N PHE A 121 -14.94 -2.50 -2.63
CA PHE A 121 -15.32 -3.89 -2.46
C PHE A 121 -16.74 -4.16 -2.94
N PHE A 122 -16.94 -5.35 -3.42
CA PHE A 122 -18.24 -5.92 -3.77
C PHE A 122 -18.35 -7.31 -3.15
N THR A 123 -19.50 -7.63 -2.57
CA THR A 123 -19.83 -8.96 -2.08
C THR A 123 -21.20 -9.38 -2.55
N HIS A 124 -21.36 -10.66 -2.81
CA HIS A 124 -22.64 -11.27 -3.19
C HIS A 124 -22.78 -12.65 -2.53
N GLN A 125 -23.84 -12.82 -1.75
CA GLN A 125 -24.23 -14.11 -1.22
C GLN A 125 -24.90 -14.92 -2.34
N MET A 126 -24.20 -15.94 -2.84
CA MET A 126 -24.68 -16.78 -3.95
C MET A 126 -25.77 -17.76 -3.51
N ASN A 127 -25.66 -18.27 -2.28
CA ASN A 127 -26.63 -19.13 -1.61
C ASN A 127 -26.38 -19.10 -0.08
N GLU A 128 -27.02 -19.98 0.70
CA GLU A 128 -26.91 -20.02 2.17
C GLU A 128 -25.49 -20.29 2.68
N ASP A 129 -24.64 -20.95 1.86
CA ASP A 129 -23.30 -21.40 2.25
C ASP A 129 -22.15 -20.75 1.48
N MET A 130 -22.41 -20.02 0.38
CA MET A 130 -21.39 -19.56 -0.53
C MET A 130 -21.48 -18.06 -0.81
N TRP A 131 -20.33 -17.39 -0.80
CA TRP A 131 -20.17 -15.96 -1.12
C TRP A 131 -19.10 -15.76 -2.18
N PHE A 132 -19.36 -14.82 -3.06
CA PHE A 132 -18.38 -14.24 -3.96
C PHE A 132 -18.03 -12.82 -3.48
N GLY A 133 -16.75 -12.46 -3.53
CA GLY A 133 -16.24 -11.12 -3.26
C GLY A 133 -15.25 -10.66 -4.31
N PHE A 134 -15.19 -9.34 -4.50
CA PHE A 134 -14.20 -8.71 -5.35
C PHE A 134 -13.72 -7.43 -4.69
N GLY A 135 -12.39 -7.26 -4.60
CA GLY A 135 -11.76 -6.06 -4.05
C GLY A 135 -10.84 -5.37 -5.05
N ILE A 136 -10.80 -4.04 -5.00
CA ILE A 136 -9.74 -3.22 -5.59
C ILE A 136 -9.11 -2.45 -4.44
N THR A 137 -7.82 -2.66 -4.20
CA THR A 137 -7.09 -2.11 -3.06
C THR A 137 -5.70 -1.65 -3.47
N VAL A 138 -5.02 -0.95 -2.57
CA VAL A 138 -3.62 -0.53 -2.73
C VAL A 138 -2.80 -1.11 -1.57
N PRO A 139 -2.39 -2.39 -1.62
CA PRO A 139 -1.76 -3.07 -0.49
C PRO A 139 -0.33 -2.64 -0.20
N PHE A 140 0.36 -2.06 -1.17
CA PHE A 140 1.72 -1.56 -1.03
C PHE A 140 1.87 -0.21 -1.73
N GLY A 141 2.55 0.71 -1.07
CA GLY A 141 2.82 2.02 -1.62
C GLY A 141 3.84 2.80 -0.81
N MET A 142 4.59 3.63 -1.49
CA MET A 142 5.46 4.63 -0.89
C MET A 142 5.57 5.84 -1.80
N ALA A 143 5.79 7.01 -1.23
CA ALA A 143 6.17 8.20 -1.97
C ALA A 143 6.96 9.13 -1.07
N THR A 144 8.21 9.32 -1.40
CA THR A 144 9.08 10.35 -0.84
C THR A 144 9.57 11.25 -1.96
N GLU A 145 9.69 12.53 -1.68
CA GLU A 145 10.18 13.52 -2.64
C GLU A 145 10.97 14.60 -1.90
N TYR A 146 12.30 14.53 -2.00
CA TYR A 146 13.21 15.52 -1.46
C TYR A 146 13.57 16.57 -2.51
N LYS A 147 14.07 17.73 -2.05
CA LYS A 147 14.62 18.74 -2.94
C LYS A 147 15.77 18.14 -3.76
N ARG A 148 15.89 18.55 -5.02
CA ARG A 148 16.94 18.04 -5.91
C ARG A 148 18.36 18.39 -5.47
N ASP A 149 18.51 19.44 -4.70
CA ASP A 149 19.78 19.96 -4.21
C ASP A 149 20.05 19.67 -2.73
N TRP A 150 19.21 18.82 -2.11
CA TRP A 150 19.46 18.43 -0.74
C TRP A 150 20.75 17.61 -0.63
N GLU A 151 21.37 17.69 0.55
CA GLU A 151 22.71 17.17 0.77
C GLU A 151 22.87 15.68 0.49
N LEU A 152 21.85 14.88 0.82
CA LEU A 152 21.88 13.43 0.65
C LEU A 152 21.18 12.96 -0.65
N ALA A 153 21.22 13.75 -1.72
CA ALA A 153 20.59 13.41 -2.99
C ALA A 153 21.12 12.11 -3.63
N ASP A 154 22.33 11.69 -3.31
CA ASP A 154 22.93 10.41 -3.70
C ASP A 154 22.38 9.21 -2.90
N HIS A 155 21.74 9.45 -1.75
CA HIS A 155 20.99 8.46 -0.97
C HIS A 155 19.51 8.38 -1.37
N GLY A 156 19.08 9.10 -2.38
CA GLY A 156 17.74 9.12 -2.94
C GLY A 156 17.12 10.51 -2.97
N MET A 157 16.42 10.82 -4.05
CA MET A 157 15.68 12.08 -4.22
C MET A 157 14.18 11.85 -4.29
N ASN A 158 13.75 10.83 -5.01
CA ASN A 158 12.35 10.48 -5.16
C ASN A 158 12.22 8.96 -5.20
N ALA A 159 11.27 8.44 -4.45
CA ALA A 159 10.84 7.06 -4.57
C ALA A 159 9.31 7.02 -4.52
N GLU A 160 8.70 6.51 -5.56
CA GLU A 160 7.27 6.29 -5.63
C GLU A 160 7.00 4.87 -6.12
N VAL A 161 6.28 4.08 -5.31
CA VAL A 161 5.76 2.77 -5.69
C VAL A 161 4.26 2.74 -5.39
N LYS A 162 3.49 2.20 -6.31
CA LYS A 162 2.05 1.96 -6.16
C LYS A 162 1.75 0.56 -6.64
N VAL A 163 1.06 -0.21 -5.83
CA VAL A 163 0.57 -1.54 -6.19
C VAL A 163 -0.94 -1.54 -6.10
N PHE A 164 -1.61 -1.72 -7.23
CA PHE A 164 -3.06 -1.95 -7.28
C PHE A 164 -3.32 -3.45 -7.26
N ASP A 165 -4.19 -3.91 -6.37
CA ASP A 165 -4.57 -5.31 -6.23
C ASP A 165 -6.03 -5.51 -6.65
N PHE A 166 -6.26 -6.39 -7.62
CA PHE A 166 -7.55 -6.87 -8.07
C PHE A 166 -7.76 -8.26 -7.49
N ASN A 167 -8.64 -8.39 -6.50
CA ASN A 167 -8.71 -9.56 -5.63
C ASN A 167 -10.10 -10.23 -5.65
N PRO A 168 -10.41 -11.10 -6.63
CA PRO A 168 -11.57 -11.98 -6.59
C PRO A 168 -11.40 -13.04 -5.50
N ASN A 169 -12.48 -13.29 -4.74
CA ASN A 169 -12.51 -14.24 -3.62
C ASN A 169 -13.79 -15.05 -3.62
N VAL A 170 -13.72 -16.22 -3.02
CA VAL A 170 -14.87 -17.05 -2.64
C VAL A 170 -14.78 -17.40 -1.17
N ALA A 171 -15.93 -17.49 -0.50
CA ALA A 171 -16.05 -18.01 0.86
C ALA A 171 -17.09 -19.12 0.92
N TRP A 172 -16.83 -20.07 1.79
CA TRP A 172 -17.72 -21.18 2.08
C TRP A 172 -17.96 -21.31 3.58
N LYS A 173 -19.21 -21.27 3.97
CA LYS A 173 -19.71 -21.59 5.31
C LYS A 173 -19.76 -23.11 5.43
N VAL A 174 -18.72 -23.71 6.01
CA VAL A 174 -18.62 -25.18 6.17
C VAL A 174 -19.70 -25.69 7.14
N ASN A 175 -19.96 -24.90 8.19
CA ASN A 175 -21.04 -25.08 9.16
C ASN A 175 -21.22 -23.76 9.95
N ASP A 176 -22.13 -23.77 10.94
CA ASP A 176 -22.43 -22.55 11.74
C ASP A 176 -21.25 -22.01 12.57
N LYS A 177 -20.18 -22.80 12.72
CA LYS A 177 -19.00 -22.41 13.54
C LYS A 177 -17.73 -22.22 12.71
N LEU A 178 -17.70 -22.69 11.47
CA LEU A 178 -16.49 -22.68 10.65
C LEU A 178 -16.79 -22.19 9.24
N SER A 179 -16.03 -21.22 8.80
CA SER A 179 -15.97 -20.80 7.41
C SER A 179 -14.53 -20.74 6.90
N ILE A 180 -14.38 -20.93 5.61
CA ILE A 180 -13.12 -20.83 4.89
C ILE A 180 -13.30 -19.93 3.68
N GLY A 181 -12.20 -19.30 3.23
CA GLY A 181 -12.22 -18.48 2.05
C GLY A 181 -10.88 -18.52 1.33
N ALA A 182 -10.92 -18.27 0.03
CA ALA A 182 -9.75 -18.20 -0.81
C ALA A 182 -9.92 -17.16 -1.91
N GLY A 183 -8.81 -16.56 -2.33
CA GLY A 183 -8.80 -15.58 -3.39
C GLY A 183 -7.51 -15.57 -4.18
N MET A 184 -7.57 -14.91 -5.32
CA MET A 184 -6.42 -14.62 -6.18
C MET A 184 -6.15 -13.12 -6.14
N SER A 185 -4.89 -12.76 -6.03
CA SER A 185 -4.39 -11.38 -6.05
C SER A 185 -3.72 -11.14 -7.39
N LEU A 186 -4.28 -10.27 -8.23
CA LEU A 186 -3.68 -9.80 -9.47
C LEU A 186 -3.21 -8.37 -9.26
N GLN A 187 -1.90 -8.15 -9.24
CA GLN A 187 -1.29 -6.89 -8.87
C GLN A 187 -0.65 -6.18 -10.06
N TYR A 188 -0.92 -4.88 -10.19
CA TYR A 188 -0.24 -3.99 -11.10
C TYR A 188 0.63 -3.02 -10.32
N VAL A 189 1.92 -3.06 -10.54
CA VAL A 189 2.90 -2.17 -9.90
C VAL A 189 3.33 -1.07 -10.84
N THR A 190 3.46 0.16 -10.32
CA THR A 190 4.20 1.25 -10.95
C THR A 190 5.30 1.71 -10.00
N ALA A 191 6.50 1.94 -10.52
CA ALA A 191 7.68 2.34 -9.75
C ALA A 191 8.40 3.51 -10.41
N HIS A 192 8.69 4.55 -9.63
CA HIS A 192 9.50 5.68 -10.03
C HIS A 192 10.56 5.92 -8.98
N PHE A 193 11.84 5.83 -9.37
CA PHE A 193 12.97 6.10 -8.49
C PHE A 193 13.86 7.17 -9.12
N GLU A 194 14.29 8.14 -8.33
CA GLU A 194 15.28 9.13 -8.75
C GLU A 194 16.33 9.29 -7.66
N SER A 195 17.60 9.24 -8.04
CA SER A 195 18.75 9.39 -7.15
C SER A 195 19.86 10.17 -7.84
N GLY A 196 20.66 10.87 -7.04
CA GLY A 196 21.92 11.44 -7.50
C GLY A 196 22.92 10.34 -7.86
N VAL A 197 23.64 10.51 -8.95
CA VAL A 197 24.72 9.62 -9.34
C VAL A 197 25.99 10.42 -9.62
N PRO A 198 27.17 9.99 -9.13
CA PRO A 198 28.43 10.66 -9.43
C PRO A 198 28.78 10.45 -10.90
N VAL A 199 29.06 11.53 -11.62
CA VAL A 199 29.45 11.53 -13.02
C VAL A 199 30.68 12.41 -13.20
N GLY A 200 31.87 11.81 -13.29
CA GLY A 200 33.10 12.52 -13.60
C GLY A 200 33.44 13.74 -12.74
N GLY A 201 33.19 13.65 -11.43
CA GLY A 201 33.42 14.76 -10.48
C GLY A 201 32.26 15.75 -10.39
N ALA A 202 31.18 15.56 -11.16
CA ALA A 202 29.91 16.27 -11.02
C ALA A 202 28.82 15.32 -10.52
N THR A 203 27.67 15.86 -10.13
CA THR A 203 26.50 15.07 -9.74
C THR A 203 25.50 15.05 -10.89
N GLY A 204 25.25 13.85 -11.44
CA GLY A 204 24.15 13.58 -12.32
C GLY A 204 22.92 13.07 -11.56
N TYR A 205 21.91 12.66 -12.28
CA TYR A 205 20.77 11.91 -11.74
C TYR A 205 20.45 10.67 -12.58
N GLY A 206 19.99 9.64 -11.91
CA GLY A 206 19.37 8.46 -12.53
C GLY A 206 17.89 8.42 -12.17
N ARG A 207 17.01 8.21 -13.16
CA ARG A 207 15.58 8.06 -12.97
C ARG A 207 15.09 6.80 -13.64
N LEU A 208 14.54 5.87 -12.86
CA LEU A 208 13.79 4.72 -13.33
C LEU A 208 12.30 5.04 -13.35
N SER A 209 11.63 4.63 -14.42
CA SER A 209 10.16 4.56 -14.52
C SER A 209 9.79 3.21 -15.10
N ALA A 210 9.14 2.37 -14.33
CA ALA A 210 8.83 0.99 -14.72
C ALA A 210 7.46 0.56 -14.20
N ASP A 211 6.83 -0.39 -14.86
CA ASP A 211 5.57 -0.99 -14.46
C ASP A 211 5.51 -2.47 -14.81
N GLY A 212 4.59 -3.20 -14.18
CA GLY A 212 4.45 -4.63 -14.41
C GLY A 212 3.27 -5.26 -13.71
N TRP A 213 2.95 -6.49 -14.12
CA TRP A 213 1.91 -7.31 -13.51
C TRP A 213 2.52 -8.49 -12.76
N ALA A 214 1.91 -8.82 -11.62
CA ALA A 214 2.27 -9.99 -10.84
C ALA A 214 1.01 -10.60 -10.22
N TRP A 215 1.11 -11.81 -9.71
CA TRP A 215 -0.02 -12.49 -9.10
C TRP A 215 0.39 -13.23 -7.83
N GLY A 216 -0.58 -13.41 -6.96
CA GLY A 216 -0.47 -14.11 -5.70
C GLY A 216 -1.81 -14.71 -5.29
N GLY A 217 -1.91 -15.14 -4.05
CA GLY A 217 -3.13 -15.70 -3.51
C GLY A 217 -3.31 -15.40 -2.04
N ASN A 218 -4.55 -15.57 -1.56
CA ASN A 218 -4.89 -15.41 -0.16
C ASN A 218 -5.86 -16.51 0.29
N LEU A 219 -5.73 -16.88 1.55
CA LEU A 219 -6.55 -17.88 2.22
C LEU A 219 -7.03 -17.32 3.55
N GLY A 220 -8.19 -17.76 3.99
CA GLY A 220 -8.75 -17.37 5.27
C GLY A 220 -9.54 -18.48 5.92
N VAL A 221 -9.51 -18.48 7.24
CA VAL A 221 -10.35 -19.32 8.10
C VAL A 221 -10.97 -18.43 9.15
N MET A 222 -12.24 -18.63 9.45
CA MET A 222 -12.92 -18.02 10.59
C MET A 222 -13.61 -19.13 11.40
N TRP A 223 -13.35 -19.10 12.72
CA TRP A 223 -13.94 -20.01 13.67
C TRP A 223 -14.73 -19.24 14.73
N GLN A 224 -16.01 -19.59 14.85
CA GLN A 224 -16.95 -18.99 15.80
C GLN A 224 -17.42 -20.07 16.81
N PRO A 225 -16.65 -20.29 17.91
CA PRO A 225 -17.01 -21.31 18.91
C PRO A 225 -18.32 -21.03 19.63
N THR A 226 -18.65 -19.75 19.84
CA THR A 226 -19.90 -19.27 20.44
C THR A 226 -20.49 -18.13 19.62
N GLU A 227 -21.71 -17.73 19.89
CA GLU A 227 -22.37 -16.59 19.22
C GLU A 227 -21.62 -15.27 19.41
N THR A 228 -20.88 -15.13 20.50
CA THR A 228 -20.21 -13.88 20.90
C THR A 228 -18.71 -13.86 20.61
N LEU A 229 -18.09 -15.00 20.25
CA LEU A 229 -16.64 -15.09 20.11
C LEU A 229 -16.25 -15.62 18.74
N ARG A 230 -15.39 -14.90 18.03
CA ARG A 230 -14.83 -15.29 16.73
C ARG A 230 -13.32 -15.17 16.73
N PHE A 231 -12.67 -16.09 16.02
CA PHE A 231 -11.26 -16.07 15.70
C PHE A 231 -11.07 -16.18 14.19
N GLY A 232 -10.08 -15.48 13.66
CA GLY A 232 -9.72 -15.52 12.25
C GLY A 232 -8.23 -15.78 12.07
N LEU A 233 -7.90 -16.60 11.10
CA LEU A 233 -6.54 -16.77 10.60
C LEU A 233 -6.56 -16.50 9.10
N ALA A 234 -5.70 -15.59 8.64
CA ALA A 234 -5.57 -15.24 7.24
C ALA A 234 -4.11 -15.30 6.80
N TYR A 235 -3.91 -15.68 5.54
CA TYR A 235 -2.62 -15.72 4.88
C TYR A 235 -2.71 -15.06 3.51
N ARG A 236 -1.73 -14.20 3.20
CA ARG A 236 -1.47 -13.68 1.85
C ARG A 236 -0.08 -14.09 1.41
N SER A 237 0.01 -14.60 0.18
CA SER A 237 1.28 -15.07 -0.36
C SER A 237 2.19 -13.90 -0.71
N GLN A 238 3.47 -14.15 -0.73
CA GLN A 238 4.45 -13.30 -1.41
C GLN A 238 4.05 -13.08 -2.87
N VAL A 239 4.32 -11.87 -3.37
CA VAL A 239 4.15 -11.52 -4.78
C VAL A 239 5.46 -10.93 -5.31
N ASN A 240 6.02 -11.56 -6.34
CA ASN A 240 7.27 -11.12 -6.96
C ASN A 240 6.94 -10.24 -8.17
N HIS A 241 7.18 -8.95 -8.05
CA HIS A 241 6.99 -7.97 -9.11
C HIS A 241 8.25 -7.86 -9.96
N HIS A 242 8.09 -7.99 -11.27
CA HIS A 242 9.07 -7.64 -12.27
C HIS A 242 8.50 -6.47 -13.06
N ALA A 243 9.12 -5.31 -12.93
CA ALA A 243 8.71 -4.09 -13.60
C ALA A 243 9.71 -3.73 -14.68
N ASP A 244 9.22 -3.57 -15.91
CA ASP A 244 10.00 -3.18 -17.08
C ASP A 244 9.69 -1.73 -17.44
N GLY A 245 10.67 -0.99 -17.96
CA GLY A 245 10.46 0.39 -18.30
C GLY A 245 11.70 1.10 -18.80
N THR A 246 11.89 2.34 -18.41
CA THR A 246 12.99 3.18 -18.88
C THR A 246 13.82 3.72 -17.73
N PHE A 247 15.13 3.73 -17.94
CA PHE A 247 16.10 4.41 -17.08
C PHE A 247 16.68 5.60 -17.83
N LYS A 248 16.51 6.81 -17.25
CA LYS A 248 17.07 8.05 -17.79
C LYS A 248 18.25 8.47 -16.94
N ALA A 249 19.39 8.70 -17.58
CA ALA A 249 20.54 9.31 -16.95
C ALA A 249 20.74 10.74 -17.48
N GLY A 250 20.97 11.68 -16.60
CA GLY A 250 21.13 13.09 -16.94
C GLY A 250 22.06 13.81 -15.97
N MET A 251 22.30 15.09 -16.24
CA MET A 251 23.04 15.98 -15.35
C MET A 251 22.11 16.63 -14.37
N LYS A 252 22.58 16.82 -13.11
CA LYS A 252 21.88 17.63 -12.12
C LYS A 252 21.81 19.08 -12.62
N THR A 253 20.60 19.62 -12.73
CA THR A 253 20.39 21.03 -13.07
C THR A 253 20.48 21.88 -11.80
N GLY A 254 21.06 23.09 -11.89
CA GLY A 254 20.98 24.08 -10.81
C GLY A 254 19.55 24.62 -10.62
N PRO A 255 19.31 25.50 -9.63
CA PRO A 255 18.01 26.13 -9.37
C PRO A 255 17.42 26.88 -10.59
N ASP A 256 18.27 27.23 -11.53
CA ASP A 256 17.97 27.90 -12.80
C ASP A 256 17.54 26.93 -13.92
N GLY A 257 17.47 25.62 -13.63
CA GLY A 257 17.13 24.60 -14.61
C GLY A 257 18.21 24.32 -15.66
N ILE A 258 19.37 24.97 -15.58
CA ILE A 258 20.50 24.84 -16.50
C ILE A 258 21.40 23.67 -16.03
N PRO A 259 21.77 22.70 -16.88
CA PRO A 259 22.78 21.71 -16.52
C PRO A 259 24.07 22.43 -16.10
N LYS A 260 24.57 22.11 -14.89
CA LYS A 260 25.90 22.63 -14.49
C LYS A 260 26.93 22.04 -15.45
N LEU A 261 27.28 22.81 -16.46
CA LEU A 261 28.34 22.50 -17.41
C LEU A 261 29.69 22.46 -16.67
N GLY A 262 30.36 21.37 -16.79
CA GLY A 262 31.67 21.11 -16.21
C GLY A 262 31.97 19.64 -16.07
N ILE A 263 31.33 18.76 -16.90
CA ILE A 263 31.77 17.39 -17.01
C ILE A 263 33.12 17.42 -17.71
N PRO A 264 34.23 17.05 -17.05
CA PRO A 264 35.47 16.80 -17.78
C PRO A 264 35.15 15.69 -18.79
N ALA A 265 35.53 15.90 -20.04
CA ALA A 265 35.63 14.77 -20.96
C ALA A 265 36.39 13.66 -20.24
N ASN A 266 35.87 12.42 -20.28
CA ASN A 266 36.66 11.31 -19.78
C ASN A 266 38.03 11.33 -20.42
N THR A 267 39.03 10.72 -19.80
CA THR A 267 40.43 10.71 -20.27
C THR A 267 40.60 10.19 -21.74
N SER A 268 39.53 9.68 -22.35
CA SER A 268 39.44 9.25 -23.73
C SER A 268 38.83 10.29 -24.68
N GLY A 269 38.48 11.49 -24.21
CA GLY A 269 37.84 12.55 -25.00
C GLY A 269 36.39 12.25 -25.42
N LYS A 270 35.79 11.17 -24.91
CA LYS A 270 34.39 10.83 -25.14
C LYS A 270 33.58 11.37 -23.96
N GLY A 271 32.63 12.23 -24.21
CA GLY A 271 31.68 12.69 -23.19
C GLY A 271 30.90 11.54 -22.59
N TYR A 272 30.37 11.73 -21.38
CA TYR A 272 29.47 10.77 -20.77
C TYR A 272 28.23 10.59 -21.63
N ASN A 273 27.88 9.34 -21.90
CA ASN A 273 26.75 9.01 -22.74
C ASN A 273 25.47 9.06 -21.86
N LEU A 274 24.95 10.26 -21.67
CA LEU A 274 23.71 10.51 -20.95
C LEU A 274 22.54 10.28 -21.91
N GLY A 275 21.53 9.48 -21.51
CA GLY A 275 20.43 9.15 -22.40
C GLY A 275 19.31 8.39 -21.72
N THR A 276 18.47 7.80 -22.55
CA THR A 276 17.40 6.89 -22.12
C THR A 276 17.77 5.47 -22.51
N TYR A 277 17.63 4.57 -21.57
CA TYR A 277 17.97 3.15 -21.68
C TYR A 277 16.80 2.31 -21.19
N ASP A 278 16.76 1.04 -21.55
CA ASP A 278 15.87 0.10 -20.90
C ASP A 278 16.26 -0.02 -19.42
N GLY A 279 15.24 -0.08 -18.56
CA GLY A 279 15.39 -0.20 -17.11
C GLY A 279 14.43 -1.23 -16.56
N GLN A 280 14.87 -1.96 -15.54
CA GLN A 280 14.07 -2.99 -14.87
C GLN A 280 14.24 -2.84 -13.36
N ALA A 281 13.17 -3.14 -12.61
CA ALA A 281 13.23 -3.31 -11.17
C ALA A 281 12.53 -4.61 -10.75
N THR A 282 13.06 -5.26 -9.74
CA THR A 282 12.42 -6.45 -9.14
C THR A 282 12.15 -6.17 -7.67
N MET A 283 10.92 -6.44 -7.22
CA MET A 283 10.48 -6.22 -5.86
C MET A 283 9.67 -7.42 -5.37
N SER A 284 9.98 -7.93 -4.18
CA SER A 284 9.22 -9.01 -3.53
C SER A 284 8.34 -8.41 -2.44
N ALA A 285 7.03 -8.35 -2.66
CA ALA A 285 6.05 -8.04 -1.61
C ALA A 285 5.93 -9.26 -0.69
N PRO A 286 6.00 -9.10 0.65
CA PRO A 286 6.20 -10.20 1.60
C PRO A 286 4.99 -11.11 1.77
N HIS A 287 5.21 -12.30 2.35
CA HIS A 287 4.15 -13.10 2.97
C HIS A 287 3.56 -12.36 4.17
N VAL A 288 2.26 -12.52 4.38
CA VAL A 288 1.55 -11.94 5.53
C VAL A 288 0.70 -13.01 6.19
N VAL A 289 0.82 -13.15 7.51
CA VAL A 289 -0.06 -13.98 8.34
C VAL A 289 -0.73 -13.08 9.38
N THR A 290 -2.05 -13.16 9.48
CA THR A 290 -2.84 -12.36 10.41
C THR A 290 -3.71 -13.25 11.27
N LEU A 291 -3.58 -13.13 12.58
CA LEU A 291 -4.47 -13.71 13.58
C LEU A 291 -5.36 -12.61 14.15
N THR A 292 -6.66 -12.83 14.17
CA THR A 292 -7.64 -11.88 14.70
C THR A 292 -8.57 -12.55 15.69
N GLY A 293 -9.09 -11.76 16.64
CA GLY A 293 -10.11 -12.21 17.57
C GLY A 293 -11.11 -11.09 17.81
N THR A 294 -12.40 -11.44 17.99
CA THR A 294 -13.43 -10.48 18.42
C THR A 294 -14.35 -11.12 19.44
N TRP A 295 -14.76 -10.34 20.43
CA TRP A 295 -15.66 -10.73 21.49
C TRP A 295 -16.74 -9.68 21.70
N GLU A 296 -18.00 -10.07 21.49
CA GLU A 296 -19.18 -9.29 21.84
C GLU A 296 -19.37 -9.38 23.36
N ALA A 297 -18.68 -8.51 24.11
CA ALA A 297 -18.66 -8.51 25.57
C ALA A 297 -20.04 -8.17 26.16
N THR A 298 -20.80 -7.32 25.48
CA THR A 298 -22.21 -7.00 25.73
C THR A 298 -22.92 -6.75 24.40
N GLN A 299 -24.23 -6.51 24.41
CA GLN A 299 -24.98 -6.11 23.20
C GLN A 299 -24.48 -4.78 22.60
N ALA A 300 -23.86 -3.91 23.41
CA ALA A 300 -23.37 -2.62 22.96
C ALA A 300 -21.84 -2.57 22.79
N LEU A 301 -21.07 -3.47 23.42
CA LEU A 301 -19.62 -3.42 23.46
C LEU A 301 -19.00 -4.66 22.82
N ARG A 302 -18.22 -4.44 21.77
CA ARG A 302 -17.32 -5.42 21.15
C ARG A 302 -15.88 -5.05 21.44
N LEU A 303 -15.07 -6.04 21.81
CA LEU A 303 -13.63 -5.95 21.95
C LEU A 303 -12.96 -6.78 20.86
N SER A 304 -11.89 -6.27 20.29
CA SER A 304 -11.19 -6.92 19.17
C SER A 304 -9.68 -6.83 19.33
N GLY A 305 -8.98 -7.80 18.75
CA GLY A 305 -7.52 -7.82 18.72
C GLY A 305 -7.02 -8.34 17.37
N LEU A 306 -5.78 -7.97 17.05
CA LEU A 306 -5.05 -8.45 15.87
C LEU A 306 -3.57 -8.63 16.19
N VAL A 307 -3.00 -9.71 15.67
CA VAL A 307 -1.56 -9.93 15.56
C VAL A 307 -1.25 -10.24 14.09
N ARG A 308 -0.36 -9.45 13.48
CA ARG A 308 0.09 -9.65 12.10
C ARG A 308 1.60 -9.81 12.04
N TRP A 309 2.03 -10.87 11.40
CA TRP A 309 3.40 -11.09 10.99
C TRP A 309 3.54 -10.81 9.50
N THR A 310 4.60 -10.07 9.14
CA THR A 310 4.93 -9.74 7.75
C THR A 310 6.38 -10.13 7.49
N ASN A 311 6.62 -11.01 6.52
CA ASN A 311 7.95 -11.56 6.20
C ASN A 311 8.81 -10.56 5.42
N TRP A 312 9.12 -9.42 6.02
CA TRP A 312 9.97 -8.42 5.41
C TRP A 312 11.43 -8.85 5.26
N ALA A 313 11.89 -9.88 5.98
CA ALA A 313 13.20 -10.50 5.77
C ALA A 313 13.38 -11.03 4.33
N SER A 314 12.30 -11.23 3.57
CA SER A 314 12.36 -11.55 2.14
C SER A 314 12.71 -10.35 1.25
N PHE A 315 12.64 -9.13 1.76
CA PHE A 315 13.00 -7.88 1.07
C PHE A 315 14.42 -7.45 1.49
N ASP A 316 15.42 -8.19 1.02
CA ASP A 316 16.83 -7.94 1.34
C ASP A 316 17.40 -6.76 0.53
N SER A 317 17.01 -6.64 -0.74
CA SER A 317 17.49 -5.60 -1.63
C SER A 317 16.49 -5.28 -2.74
N LEU A 318 16.62 -4.09 -3.33
CA LEU A 318 15.90 -3.66 -4.54
C LEU A 318 16.89 -3.59 -5.71
N PRO A 319 16.98 -4.62 -6.55
CA PRO A 319 17.83 -4.59 -7.73
C PRO A 319 17.18 -3.75 -8.85
N ILE A 320 17.93 -2.78 -9.33
CA ILE A 320 17.63 -1.98 -10.52
C ILE A 320 18.65 -2.33 -11.60
N THR A 321 18.17 -2.75 -12.76
CA THR A 321 19.04 -3.19 -13.89
C THR A 321 18.87 -2.24 -15.08
N SER A 322 19.98 -1.70 -15.58
CA SER A 322 20.02 -0.90 -16.81
C SER A 322 21.44 -0.85 -17.39
N LEU A 323 21.53 -0.85 -18.70
CA LEU A 323 22.82 -0.61 -19.40
C LEU A 323 23.41 0.77 -19.09
N ALA A 324 22.58 1.72 -18.63
CA ALA A 324 23.02 3.05 -18.19
C ALA A 324 24.13 2.98 -17.12
N PHE A 325 24.08 2.02 -16.20
CA PHE A 325 25.09 1.90 -15.13
C PHE A 325 26.48 1.63 -15.67
N ARG A 326 26.61 0.82 -16.73
CA ARG A 326 27.90 0.59 -17.42
C ARG A 326 28.41 1.84 -18.11
N GLN A 327 27.50 2.61 -18.72
CA GLN A 327 27.85 3.86 -19.41
C GLN A 327 28.30 4.92 -18.41
N LEU A 328 27.59 5.08 -17.29
CA LEU A 328 27.93 6.02 -16.21
C LEU A 328 29.27 5.66 -15.57
N ALA A 329 29.55 4.38 -15.36
CA ALA A 329 30.83 3.92 -14.82
C ALA A 329 32.01 4.09 -15.81
N GLY A 330 31.72 4.36 -17.10
CA GLY A 330 32.76 4.45 -18.15
C GLY A 330 33.52 3.15 -18.41
N ASN A 331 33.00 2.02 -17.91
CA ASN A 331 33.64 0.70 -18.00
C ASN A 331 32.62 -0.34 -18.50
N PRO A 332 32.83 -0.94 -19.69
CA PRO A 332 31.89 -1.91 -20.27
C PRO A 332 31.80 -3.23 -19.47
N THR A 333 32.75 -3.49 -18.58
CA THR A 333 32.73 -4.70 -17.72
C THR A 333 32.08 -4.47 -16.37
N SER A 334 31.67 -3.23 -16.03
CA SER A 334 30.93 -2.91 -14.81
C SER A 334 29.57 -3.60 -14.80
N SER A 335 29.02 -3.83 -13.61
CA SER A 335 27.66 -4.34 -13.44
C SER A 335 26.65 -3.44 -14.14
N ASN A 336 25.64 -4.03 -14.75
CA ASN A 336 24.45 -3.32 -15.22
C ASN A 336 23.32 -3.32 -14.18
N THR A 337 23.57 -3.85 -12.98
CA THR A 337 22.62 -3.90 -11.87
C THR A 337 23.17 -3.13 -10.67
N HIS A 338 22.38 -2.18 -10.19
CA HIS A 338 22.57 -1.52 -8.90
C HIS A 338 21.60 -2.16 -7.90
N LYS A 339 22.09 -2.49 -6.71
CA LYS A 339 21.28 -3.05 -5.63
C LYS A 339 21.25 -2.06 -4.49
N GLU A 340 20.06 -1.58 -4.16
CA GLU A 340 19.83 -0.88 -2.90
C GLU A 340 19.59 -1.91 -1.83
N GLU A 341 20.48 -1.99 -0.82
CA GLU A 341 20.41 -2.99 0.24
C GLU A 341 19.61 -2.45 1.42
N TYR A 342 18.72 -3.29 1.97
CA TYR A 342 17.85 -2.96 3.10
C TYR A 342 18.09 -3.89 4.29
N HIS A 343 18.37 -5.18 4.07
CA HIS A 343 18.60 -6.20 5.11
C HIS A 343 17.53 -6.14 6.20
N TRP A 344 16.27 -6.11 5.79
CA TRP A 344 15.16 -6.00 6.71
C TRP A 344 14.92 -7.30 7.48
N LYS A 345 14.38 -7.18 8.70
CA LYS A 345 13.83 -8.28 9.48
C LYS A 345 12.31 -8.37 9.31
N ASP A 346 11.72 -9.46 9.80
CA ASP A 346 10.28 -9.60 9.86
C ASP A 346 9.66 -8.53 10.78
N SER A 347 8.53 -7.97 10.36
CA SER A 347 7.78 -7.01 11.16
C SER A 347 6.56 -7.64 11.82
N TRP A 348 6.09 -7.01 12.89
CA TRP A 348 4.93 -7.42 13.65
C TRP A 348 4.04 -6.22 13.97
N LEU A 349 2.73 -6.41 13.84
CA LEU A 349 1.73 -5.44 14.28
C LEU A 349 0.82 -6.10 15.33
N PHE A 350 0.65 -5.43 16.45
CA PHE A 350 -0.26 -5.81 17.54
C PHE A 350 -1.28 -4.70 17.74
N THR A 351 -2.57 -5.03 17.70
CA THR A 351 -3.61 -4.03 17.94
C THR A 351 -4.70 -4.53 18.85
N LEU A 352 -5.28 -3.60 19.60
CA LEU A 352 -6.48 -3.77 20.39
C LEU A 352 -7.47 -2.66 20.05
N GLY A 353 -8.74 -3.00 19.95
CA GLY A 353 -9.79 -2.06 19.62
C GLY A 353 -11.11 -2.40 20.30
N ALA A 354 -11.97 -1.40 20.38
CA ALA A 354 -13.31 -1.51 20.90
C ALA A 354 -14.30 -0.78 19.99
N ASP A 355 -15.48 -1.37 19.80
CA ASP A 355 -16.64 -0.74 19.18
C ASP A 355 -17.74 -0.61 20.25
N TYR A 356 -18.35 0.57 20.35
CA TYR A 356 -19.46 0.82 21.25
C TYR A 356 -20.68 1.35 20.48
N THR A 357 -21.74 0.57 20.45
CA THR A 357 -23.01 0.93 19.82
C THR A 357 -23.79 1.83 20.77
N ILE A 358 -23.87 3.13 20.42
CA ILE A 358 -24.59 4.14 21.21
C ILE A 358 -26.11 3.94 21.04
N ASN A 359 -26.53 3.67 19.80
CA ASN A 359 -27.91 3.38 19.40
C ASN A 359 -27.91 2.73 18.01
N ASP A 360 -29.09 2.41 17.47
CA ASP A 360 -29.23 1.75 16.16
C ASP A 360 -28.62 2.53 14.98
N ALA A 361 -28.42 3.85 15.14
CA ALA A 361 -27.90 4.72 14.10
C ALA A 361 -26.38 4.96 14.23
N VAL A 362 -25.79 4.85 15.43
CA VAL A 362 -24.42 5.31 15.68
C VAL A 362 -23.64 4.29 16.48
N THR A 363 -22.49 3.88 15.94
CA THR A 363 -21.44 3.14 16.64
C THR A 363 -20.16 3.96 16.63
N VAL A 364 -19.52 4.11 17.78
CA VAL A 364 -18.20 4.73 17.92
C VAL A 364 -17.16 3.68 18.21
N ARG A 365 -15.91 3.96 17.84
CA ARG A 365 -14.81 3.01 18.01
C ARG A 365 -13.52 3.71 18.39
N GLY A 366 -12.64 2.96 19.05
CA GLY A 366 -11.29 3.39 19.36
C GLY A 366 -10.34 2.22 19.33
N GLY A 367 -9.07 2.49 19.06
CA GLY A 367 -8.06 1.46 19.01
C GLY A 367 -6.66 1.98 19.26
N VAL A 368 -5.79 1.06 19.69
CA VAL A 368 -4.37 1.29 19.88
C VAL A 368 -3.59 0.17 19.21
N GLY A 369 -2.40 0.49 18.73
CA GLY A 369 -1.52 -0.50 18.11
C GLY A 369 -0.06 -0.21 18.37
N TYR A 370 0.75 -1.24 18.29
CA TYR A 370 2.19 -1.17 18.28
C TYR A 370 2.72 -1.96 17.09
N GLU A 371 3.52 -1.31 16.26
CA GLU A 371 4.11 -1.91 15.06
C GLU A 371 5.63 -1.90 15.18
N ILE A 372 6.23 -3.08 15.03
CA ILE A 372 7.67 -3.26 15.02
C ILE A 372 8.15 -3.06 13.58
N SER A 373 9.08 -2.12 13.40
CA SER A 373 9.71 -1.81 12.12
C SER A 373 10.48 -3.00 11.54
N PRO A 374 10.51 -3.18 10.21
CA PRO A 374 11.41 -4.14 9.58
C PRO A 374 12.88 -3.70 9.59
N VAL A 375 13.20 -2.43 9.84
CA VAL A 375 14.60 -1.96 9.92
C VAL A 375 15.28 -2.63 11.09
N ASP A 376 16.28 -3.46 10.82
CA ASP A 376 17.01 -4.22 11.84
C ASP A 376 18.27 -3.48 12.33
N ASP A 377 19.04 -2.92 11.41
CA ASP A 377 20.23 -2.11 11.68
C ASP A 377 20.01 -0.73 11.06
N ASP A 378 20.08 0.31 11.88
CA ASP A 378 19.78 1.70 11.49
C ASP A 378 20.64 2.21 10.33
N LYS A 379 21.84 1.63 10.14
CA LYS A 379 22.71 1.97 8.98
C LYS A 379 22.07 1.61 7.62
N TYR A 380 21.07 0.71 7.60
CA TYR A 380 20.33 0.35 6.40
C TYR A 380 19.00 1.09 6.29
N ARG A 381 18.67 2.01 7.20
CA ARG A 381 17.52 2.90 7.05
C ARG A 381 17.71 3.74 5.81
N SER A 382 16.78 3.63 4.87
CA SER A 382 16.81 4.40 3.63
C SER A 382 16.18 5.79 3.84
N ALA A 383 16.74 6.80 3.22
CA ALA A 383 16.11 8.11 3.17
C ALA A 383 14.78 8.07 2.38
N THR A 384 14.69 7.19 1.38
CA THR A 384 13.50 7.07 0.51
C THR A 384 12.44 6.11 1.03
N ILE A 385 12.79 5.20 1.94
CA ILE A 385 11.86 4.30 2.64
C ILE A 385 12.19 4.36 4.15
N PRO A 386 12.04 5.54 4.79
CA PRO A 386 12.35 5.65 6.20
C PRO A 386 11.30 4.93 7.02
N ASP A 387 11.74 4.11 7.95
CA ASP A 387 10.85 3.37 8.83
C ASP A 387 11.42 3.28 10.24
N THR A 388 10.54 3.19 11.23
CA THR A 388 10.83 3.02 12.65
C THR A 388 9.63 2.37 13.33
N ASP A 389 9.78 1.88 14.54
CA ASP A 389 8.66 1.39 15.35
C ASP A 389 7.58 2.45 15.49
N ARG A 390 6.31 2.04 15.60
CA ARG A 390 5.16 2.98 15.65
C ARG A 390 4.15 2.64 16.70
N LEU A 391 3.61 3.70 17.29
CA LEU A 391 2.38 3.65 18.06
C LEU A 391 1.22 4.14 17.19
N TRP A 392 0.11 3.41 17.23
CA TRP A 392 -1.16 3.74 16.60
C TRP A 392 -2.16 4.19 17.65
N LEU A 393 -2.80 5.34 17.41
CA LEU A 393 -3.93 5.84 18.18
C LEU A 393 -5.06 6.13 17.20
N SER A 394 -6.19 5.43 17.35
CA SER A 394 -7.27 5.45 16.36
C SER A 394 -8.61 5.76 17.01
N LEU A 395 -9.43 6.52 16.29
CA LEU A 395 -10.83 6.82 16.62
C LEU A 395 -11.68 6.69 15.35
N GLY A 396 -12.94 6.33 15.50
CA GLY A 396 -13.85 6.24 14.37
C GLY A 396 -15.31 6.22 14.78
N ALA A 397 -16.16 6.36 13.77
CA ALA A 397 -17.60 6.29 13.94
C ALA A 397 -18.25 5.70 12.68
N THR A 398 -19.31 4.93 12.90
CA THR A 398 -20.24 4.49 11.86
C THR A 398 -21.58 5.22 12.07
N TRP A 399 -22.15 5.68 10.96
CA TRP A 399 -23.50 6.21 10.91
C TRP A 399 -24.35 5.34 9.96
N HIS A 400 -25.31 4.62 10.52
CA HIS A 400 -26.34 3.90 9.77
C HIS A 400 -27.42 4.91 9.35
N VAL A 401 -27.31 5.44 8.10
CA VAL A 401 -28.25 6.43 7.56
C VAL A 401 -29.65 5.82 7.41
N ASN A 402 -29.69 4.56 6.98
CA ASN A 402 -30.86 3.69 6.89
C ASN A 402 -30.41 2.23 6.73
N ASN A 403 -31.35 1.30 6.53
CA ASN A 403 -31.04 -0.13 6.40
C ASN A 403 -30.15 -0.46 5.20
N LYS A 404 -30.06 0.43 4.18
CA LYS A 404 -29.30 0.21 2.97
C LYS A 404 -27.99 0.99 2.91
N LEU A 405 -27.88 2.10 3.62
CA LEU A 405 -26.72 3.00 3.53
C LEU A 405 -26.09 3.21 4.88
N GLN A 406 -24.79 2.96 4.94
CA GLN A 406 -23.90 3.19 6.07
C GLN A 406 -22.75 4.10 5.62
N GLY A 407 -22.35 5.04 6.48
CA GLY A 407 -21.15 5.85 6.33
C GLY A 407 -20.18 5.60 7.49
N ASP A 408 -18.90 5.45 7.22
CA ASP A 408 -17.86 5.30 8.24
C ASP A 408 -16.84 6.44 8.13
N PHE A 409 -16.40 6.91 9.29
CA PHE A 409 -15.36 7.91 9.45
C PHE A 409 -14.28 7.37 10.37
N GLY A 410 -13.02 7.61 10.01
CA GLY A 410 -11.86 7.14 10.77
C GLY A 410 -10.77 8.19 10.82
N LEU A 411 -10.09 8.24 11.97
CA LEU A 411 -8.93 9.07 12.24
C LEU A 411 -7.89 8.22 12.95
N ALA A 412 -6.64 8.28 12.53
CA ALA A 412 -5.52 7.71 13.29
C ALA A 412 -4.31 8.64 13.29
N TYR A 413 -3.58 8.60 14.39
CA TYR A 413 -2.26 9.20 14.53
C TYR A 413 -1.24 8.08 14.73
N LEU A 414 -0.23 8.08 13.87
CA LEU A 414 0.90 7.17 13.91
C LEU A 414 2.11 7.95 14.41
N LYS A 415 2.66 7.52 15.54
CA LYS A 415 3.84 8.14 16.15
C LYS A 415 5.05 7.24 15.95
N GLY A 416 6.03 7.72 15.19
CA GLY A 416 7.33 7.05 15.07
C GLY A 416 8.13 7.15 16.38
N ILE A 417 8.64 6.01 16.85
CA ILE A 417 9.39 5.86 18.09
C ILE A 417 10.70 5.09 17.86
N GLY A 418 11.68 5.27 18.74
CA GLY A 418 13.00 4.67 18.62
C GLY A 418 13.99 5.50 17.83
N ASP A 419 15.08 4.88 17.40
CA ASP A 419 16.13 5.51 16.59
C ASP A 419 15.60 5.90 15.21
N LYS A 420 16.09 7.02 14.67
CA LYS A 420 15.69 7.59 13.38
C LYS A 420 16.89 8.11 12.60
N GLY A 421 18.11 7.73 12.97
CA GLY A 421 19.35 8.16 12.33
C GLY A 421 19.44 7.66 10.88
N LEU A 422 20.10 8.47 10.04
CA LEU A 422 20.55 8.09 8.70
C LEU A 422 22.05 7.92 8.71
N TYR A 423 22.54 6.82 8.15
CA TYR A 423 23.95 6.46 8.20
C TYR A 423 24.50 6.13 6.81
N ASN A 424 25.79 6.38 6.62
CA ASN A 424 26.51 5.89 5.48
C ASN A 424 26.72 4.36 5.64
N LYS A 425 26.18 3.58 4.74
CA LYS A 425 26.20 2.11 4.79
C LYS A 425 27.61 1.52 4.79
N THR A 426 28.60 2.25 4.23
CA THR A 426 29.99 1.79 4.11
C THR A 426 30.84 2.17 5.31
N THR A 427 30.73 3.44 5.74
CA THR A 427 31.59 3.98 6.82
C THR A 427 30.95 3.86 8.20
N GLY A 428 29.62 3.72 8.29
CA GLY A 428 28.86 3.78 9.53
C GLY A 428 28.75 5.19 10.12
N GLU A 429 29.19 6.21 9.40
CA GLU A 429 29.08 7.61 9.82
C GLU A 429 27.62 8.06 9.75
N GLN A 430 27.14 8.72 10.79
CA GLN A 430 25.82 9.34 10.78
C GLN A 430 25.81 10.52 9.80
N LEU A 431 24.87 10.56 8.91
CA LEU A 431 24.67 11.59 7.89
C LEU A 431 23.62 12.63 8.30
N GLY A 432 22.71 12.23 9.16
CA GLY A 432 21.59 13.04 9.64
C GLY A 432 20.60 12.18 10.44
N GLU A 433 19.44 12.76 10.76
CA GLU A 433 18.36 12.02 11.42
C GLU A 433 16.99 12.56 11.03
N PHE A 434 15.97 11.75 11.17
CA PHE A 434 14.58 12.18 11.10
C PHE A 434 14.15 12.69 12.47
N ASN A 435 13.86 13.99 12.58
CA ASN A 435 13.24 14.57 13.76
C ASN A 435 11.84 13.99 13.98
N LYS A 436 11.14 13.69 12.85
CA LYS A 436 9.80 13.08 12.85
C LYS A 436 9.68 12.01 11.76
N LEU A 437 9.00 10.93 12.10
CA LEU A 437 8.47 9.89 11.21
C LEU A 437 7.04 9.60 11.65
N ASP A 438 6.18 10.60 11.53
CA ASP A 438 4.80 10.57 12.03
C ASP A 438 3.81 10.57 10.86
N ALA A 439 2.57 10.16 11.10
CA ALA A 439 1.49 10.27 10.13
C ALA A 439 0.14 10.55 10.78
N ILE A 440 -0.70 11.31 10.08
CA ILE A 440 -2.12 11.46 10.39
C ILE A 440 -2.91 10.83 9.24
N LEU A 441 -3.82 9.92 9.58
CA LEU A 441 -4.69 9.23 8.64
C LEU A 441 -6.12 9.68 8.87
N VAL A 442 -6.80 10.10 7.81
CA VAL A 442 -8.21 10.51 7.86
C VAL A 442 -8.98 9.74 6.78
N GLY A 443 -10.03 9.04 7.14
CA GLY A 443 -10.78 8.20 6.21
C GLY A 443 -12.27 8.47 6.21
N ALA A 444 -12.88 8.26 5.04
CA ALA A 444 -14.31 8.17 4.86
C ALA A 444 -14.65 7.05 3.88
N GLN A 445 -15.69 6.28 4.17
CA GLN A 445 -16.23 5.24 3.28
C GLN A 445 -17.75 5.17 3.41
N PHE A 446 -18.35 4.53 2.42
CA PHE A 446 -19.76 4.14 2.52
C PHE A 446 -19.94 2.67 2.13
N VAL A 447 -20.97 2.06 2.71
CA VAL A 447 -21.45 0.72 2.37
C VAL A 447 -22.89 0.84 1.92
N TYR A 448 -23.20 0.25 0.76
CA TYR A 448 -24.55 0.18 0.22
C TYR A 448 -25.02 -1.26 0.08
N ARG A 449 -26.18 -1.58 0.67
CA ARG A 449 -26.84 -2.88 0.62
C ARG A 449 -27.97 -2.81 -0.39
N PHE A 450 -27.95 -3.68 -1.39
CA PHE A 450 -28.95 -3.67 -2.49
C PHE A 450 -30.27 -4.30 -2.10
N ASP A 451 -30.22 -5.23 -1.16
CA ASP A 451 -31.35 -6.07 -0.70
C ASP A 451 -32.00 -5.52 0.57
#